data_555f0e18c5b20018aade4bfa48f3470d
#
_entry.id   555f0e18c5b20018aade4bfa48f3470d
#
_cell.length_a   1.000
_cell.length_b   1.000
_cell.length_c   1.000
_cell.angle_alpha   90.00
_cell.angle_beta   90.00
_cell.angle_gamma   90.00
#
_symmetry.space_group_name_H-M   'P 1'
#
loop_
_entity.id
_entity.type
_entity.pdbx_description
1 polymer ?
#
loop_
_entity_poly.entity_id
_entity_poly.type
_entity_poly.pdbx_seq_one_letter_code
_entity_poly.pdbx_strand_id
1 'polypeptide(L)'
;MLSRLPVCVCAAALAALIGAPTPTLAQDKTFELKLSHWVPPSHPLQKALEEWGASVEKDSGGTIKYKVYPAQQLGKAFDHYDMARDGIADLTYINPGYQPGRFPIIAAGELPFLMSNAKGGSIALDAWYRKYAAKEMKDVKFCLAFVHDPGSIHSSSKKVAVPADIKGMKIRPAQATIAELVTLLGGTNVQGSAPEVRDMLEKHVADAVFFPWGSVLLFGIDKVTKYHMDVPLYVTTFAFVFNIAKYEQMSASQKKVIDNHCTGEWAAKVAGPWADFEHNGIDKLKAAAGHEVYDITPAQLAEWKKATAPLEAKWAEGVKKTGLDPELTMKALKAELIKNKSAY
;
A
#
# COMPACT_ATOMS: atom_id res chain seq x y z
N MET A 1 -20.69 1.58 -106.75
CA MET A 1 -21.67 1.56 -105.64
C MET A 1 -20.93 1.21 -104.40
N LEU A 2 -20.69 2.21 -103.57
CA LEU A 2 -19.87 2.13 -102.38
C LEU A 2 -20.74 1.94 -101.16
N SER A 3 -20.60 0.82 -100.43
CA SER A 3 -21.24 0.56 -99.11
C SER A 3 -20.32 0.99 -97.99
N ARG A 4 -20.80 1.89 -97.20
CA ARG A 4 -20.07 2.34 -95.93
C ARG A 4 -20.43 1.45 -94.79
N LEU A 5 -19.43 0.87 -94.17
CA LEU A 5 -19.52 0.22 -92.85
C LEU A 5 -19.42 1.24 -91.69
N PRO A 6 -20.19 1.13 -90.62
CA PRO A 6 -19.99 1.96 -89.43
C PRO A 6 -18.93 1.33 -88.49
N VAL A 7 -18.07 2.19 -88.02
CA VAL A 7 -17.08 1.87 -86.99
C VAL A 7 -17.73 1.96 -85.58
N CYS A 8 -17.79 0.84 -84.86
CA CYS A 8 -18.17 0.83 -83.43
C CYS A 8 -16.95 1.21 -82.57
N VAL A 9 -17.08 2.38 -81.91
CA VAL A 9 -16.12 2.80 -80.89
C VAL A 9 -16.55 2.18 -79.52
N CYS A 10 -15.82 1.18 -79.01
CA CYS A 10 -15.98 0.68 -77.67
C CYS A 10 -15.27 1.61 -76.68
N ALA A 11 -16.00 2.39 -75.92
CA ALA A 11 -15.47 3.17 -74.80
C ALA A 11 -15.26 2.22 -73.59
N ALA A 12 -14.00 1.94 -73.27
CA ALA A 12 -13.61 1.19 -72.03
C ALA A 12 -13.65 2.16 -70.83
N ALA A 13 -14.66 2.04 -69.97
CA ALA A 13 -14.71 2.74 -68.69
C ALA A 13 -13.72 2.11 -67.66
N LEU A 14 -12.59 2.78 -67.43
CA LEU A 14 -11.68 2.46 -66.35
C LEU A 14 -12.32 2.95 -65.04
N ALA A 15 -12.86 2.02 -64.24
CA ALA A 15 -13.31 2.31 -62.87
C ALA A 15 -12.05 2.44 -61.97
N ALA A 16 -11.67 3.65 -61.60
CA ALA A 16 -10.64 3.93 -60.62
C ALA A 16 -11.23 3.60 -59.22
N LEU A 17 -10.85 2.43 -58.66
CA LEU A 17 -11.06 2.10 -57.24
C LEU A 17 -10.18 3.05 -56.40
N ILE A 18 -10.76 4.17 -55.98
CA ILE A 18 -10.16 5.00 -54.92
C ILE A 18 -10.25 4.21 -53.63
N GLY A 19 -9.18 3.50 -53.28
CA GLY A 19 -9.04 2.86 -51.97
C GLY A 19 -9.07 3.95 -50.91
N ALA A 20 -10.16 4.01 -50.11
CA ALA A 20 -10.20 4.86 -48.95
C ALA A 20 -9.02 4.46 -48.02
N PRO A 21 -8.23 5.41 -47.51
CA PRO A 21 -7.17 5.09 -46.57
C PRO A 21 -7.84 4.46 -45.35
N THR A 22 -7.57 3.18 -45.10
CA THR A 22 -7.88 2.56 -43.85
C THR A 22 -7.16 3.35 -42.74
N PRO A 23 -7.87 3.81 -41.68
CA PRO A 23 -7.20 4.49 -40.61
C PRO A 23 -6.19 3.51 -40.00
N THR A 24 -4.92 3.78 -40.26
CA THR A 24 -3.82 3.09 -39.55
C THR A 24 -3.97 3.54 -38.10
N LEU A 25 -4.48 2.66 -37.22
CA LEU A 25 -4.42 2.89 -35.79
C LEU A 25 -2.95 3.10 -35.47
N ALA A 26 -2.59 4.32 -35.09
CA ALA A 26 -1.24 4.61 -34.64
C ALA A 26 -0.90 3.61 -33.53
N GLN A 27 0.14 2.83 -33.75
CA GLN A 27 0.57 1.84 -32.76
C GLN A 27 0.95 2.58 -31.48
N ASP A 28 0.39 2.15 -30.35
CA ASP A 28 0.69 2.75 -29.07
C ASP A 28 2.20 2.75 -28.80
N LYS A 29 2.73 3.88 -28.30
CA LYS A 29 4.12 3.95 -27.85
C LYS A 29 4.34 2.94 -26.74
N THR A 30 5.42 2.17 -26.82
CA THR A 30 5.78 1.22 -25.76
C THR A 30 6.37 1.95 -24.56
N PHE A 31 5.91 1.60 -23.37
CA PHE A 31 6.45 2.04 -22.08
C PHE A 31 7.10 0.85 -21.35
N GLU A 32 8.19 1.12 -20.65
CA GLU A 32 8.72 0.23 -19.62
C GLU A 32 8.59 0.91 -18.27
N LEU A 33 7.75 0.34 -17.39
CA LEU A 33 7.46 0.88 -16.07
C LEU A 33 8.49 0.39 -15.05
N LYS A 34 9.04 1.32 -14.28
CA LYS A 34 9.84 1.04 -13.08
C LYS A 34 8.90 0.91 -11.88
N LEU A 35 8.72 -0.32 -11.38
CA LEU A 35 7.92 -0.61 -10.19
C LEU A 35 8.88 -0.74 -9.00
N SER A 36 8.83 0.18 -8.03
CA SER A 36 9.77 0.25 -6.92
C SER A 36 9.14 -0.06 -5.58
N HIS A 37 9.82 -0.90 -4.79
CA HIS A 37 9.48 -1.15 -3.40
C HIS A 37 10.73 -1.35 -2.52
N TRP A 38 10.54 -1.27 -1.21
CA TRP A 38 11.63 -1.29 -0.24
C TRP A 38 11.73 -2.59 0.59
N VAL A 39 10.81 -3.53 0.41
CA VAL A 39 10.87 -4.82 1.09
C VAL A 39 11.80 -5.80 0.37
N PRO A 40 12.33 -6.84 1.06
CA PRO A 40 13.17 -7.84 0.41
C PRO A 40 12.40 -8.64 -0.66
N PRO A 41 13.08 -9.20 -1.67
CA PRO A 41 12.44 -9.97 -2.75
C PRO A 41 11.64 -11.20 -2.28
N SER A 42 11.93 -11.71 -1.09
CA SER A 42 11.19 -12.82 -0.47
C SER A 42 9.86 -12.40 0.17
N HIS A 43 9.57 -11.11 0.24
CA HIS A 43 8.30 -10.61 0.76
C HIS A 43 7.16 -10.86 -0.23
N PRO A 44 5.94 -11.23 0.22
CA PRO A 44 4.78 -11.48 -0.67
C PRO A 44 4.47 -10.33 -1.64
N LEU A 45 4.76 -9.09 -1.27
CA LEU A 45 4.59 -7.92 -2.11
C LEU A 45 5.40 -7.96 -3.42
N GLN A 46 6.58 -8.58 -3.44
CA GLN A 46 7.37 -8.75 -4.66
C GLN A 46 6.55 -9.50 -5.72
N LYS A 47 6.01 -10.66 -5.34
CA LYS A 47 5.18 -11.47 -6.23
C LYS A 47 3.90 -10.75 -6.64
N ALA A 48 3.26 -10.03 -5.72
CA ALA A 48 2.07 -9.26 -6.00
C ALA A 48 2.31 -8.16 -7.05
N LEU A 49 3.46 -7.46 -6.98
CA LEU A 49 3.87 -6.48 -7.99
C LEU A 49 4.22 -7.11 -9.33
N GLU A 50 4.88 -8.27 -9.33
CA GLU A 50 5.15 -9.04 -10.56
C GLU A 50 3.85 -9.48 -11.24
N GLU A 51 2.89 -9.99 -10.48
CA GLU A 51 1.57 -10.38 -10.99
C GLU A 51 0.78 -9.16 -11.53
N TRP A 52 0.83 -8.05 -10.82
CA TRP A 52 0.24 -6.78 -11.28
C TRP A 52 0.86 -6.34 -12.61
N GLY A 53 2.19 -6.30 -12.67
CA GLY A 53 2.93 -5.89 -13.88
C GLY A 53 2.68 -6.82 -15.06
N ALA A 54 2.69 -8.14 -14.84
CA ALA A 54 2.42 -9.14 -15.88
C ALA A 54 0.98 -9.03 -16.42
N SER A 55 0.01 -8.73 -15.56
CA SER A 55 -1.37 -8.49 -15.99
C SER A 55 -1.51 -7.22 -16.81
N VAL A 56 -0.84 -6.14 -16.41
CA VAL A 56 -0.79 -4.88 -17.19
C VAL A 56 -0.13 -5.11 -18.56
N GLU A 57 1.01 -5.81 -18.61
CA GLU A 57 1.69 -6.13 -19.87
C GLU A 57 0.79 -6.93 -20.81
N LYS A 58 0.14 -7.97 -20.29
CA LYS A 58 -0.79 -8.81 -21.05
C LYS A 58 -1.96 -7.99 -21.60
N ASP A 59 -2.63 -7.21 -20.76
CA ASP A 59 -3.86 -6.51 -21.11
C ASP A 59 -3.59 -5.30 -22.01
N SER A 60 -2.36 -4.78 -21.99
CA SER A 60 -1.89 -3.75 -22.93
C SER A 60 -1.40 -4.31 -24.27
N GLY A 61 -1.45 -5.64 -24.49
CA GLY A 61 -0.88 -6.28 -25.68
C GLY A 61 0.64 -6.09 -25.78
N GLY A 62 1.36 -5.97 -24.66
CA GLY A 62 2.81 -5.78 -24.59
C GLY A 62 3.28 -4.35 -24.83
N THR A 63 2.37 -3.39 -24.95
CA THR A 63 2.74 -1.96 -25.11
C THR A 63 3.12 -1.31 -23.77
N ILE A 64 2.75 -1.91 -22.64
CA ILE A 64 3.23 -1.53 -21.30
C ILE A 64 4.01 -2.72 -20.73
N LYS A 65 5.33 -2.59 -20.66
CA LYS A 65 6.23 -3.52 -20.01
C LYS A 65 6.58 -3.03 -18.61
N TYR A 66 7.17 -3.88 -17.78
CA TYR A 66 7.55 -3.50 -16.44
C TYR A 66 8.86 -4.13 -16.00
N LYS A 67 9.47 -3.51 -15.00
CA LYS A 67 10.60 -4.06 -14.24
C LYS A 67 10.44 -3.71 -12.77
N VAL A 68 10.55 -4.71 -11.89
CA VAL A 68 10.48 -4.51 -10.43
C VAL A 68 11.88 -4.20 -9.89
N TYR A 69 11.96 -3.21 -9.01
CA TYR A 69 13.16 -2.78 -8.29
C TYR A 69 12.91 -2.92 -6.78
N PRO A 70 13.25 -4.08 -6.19
CA PRO A 70 13.03 -4.37 -4.78
C PRO A 70 14.11 -3.79 -3.87
N ALA A 71 13.94 -3.96 -2.55
CA ALA A 71 14.95 -3.74 -1.53
C ALA A 71 15.67 -2.39 -1.65
N GLN A 72 14.91 -1.32 -1.87
CA GLN A 72 15.42 0.05 -1.94
C GLN A 72 16.43 0.32 -3.09
N GLN A 73 16.42 -0.47 -4.17
CA GLN A 73 17.37 -0.30 -5.28
C GLN A 73 17.30 1.09 -5.94
N LEU A 74 16.14 1.75 -5.96
CA LEU A 74 15.99 3.08 -6.54
C LEU A 74 15.99 4.21 -5.50
N GLY A 75 15.81 3.90 -4.22
CA GLY A 75 15.80 4.89 -3.14
C GLY A 75 15.26 4.30 -1.83
N LYS A 76 15.45 5.05 -0.74
CA LYS A 76 15.07 4.61 0.61
C LYS A 76 13.55 4.55 0.78
N ALA A 77 13.09 3.74 1.75
CA ALA A 77 11.66 3.54 2.03
C ALA A 77 10.89 4.85 2.27
N PHE A 78 11.50 5.80 2.96
CA PHE A 78 10.88 7.11 3.24
C PHE A 78 10.67 7.98 1.99
N ASP A 79 11.42 7.73 0.90
CA ASP A 79 11.45 8.61 -0.27
C ASP A 79 10.47 8.17 -1.37
N HIS A 80 9.83 7.00 -1.23
CA HIS A 80 9.07 6.37 -2.34
C HIS A 80 7.91 7.22 -2.87
N TYR A 81 7.24 8.03 -2.03
CA TYR A 81 6.22 8.96 -2.54
C TYR A 81 6.84 10.03 -3.45
N ASP A 82 7.92 10.64 -3.00
CA ASP A 82 8.60 11.68 -3.77
C ASP A 82 9.29 11.10 -5.02
N MET A 83 9.76 9.86 -4.98
CA MET A 83 10.28 9.15 -6.15
C MET A 83 9.21 8.97 -7.25
N ALA A 84 7.96 8.68 -6.89
CA ALA A 84 6.86 8.63 -7.85
C ALA A 84 6.53 10.03 -8.38
N ARG A 85 6.45 11.04 -7.50
CA ARG A 85 6.23 12.43 -7.90
C ARG A 85 7.27 12.89 -8.92
N ASP A 86 8.54 12.64 -8.64
CA ASP A 86 9.67 13.15 -9.39
C ASP A 86 10.07 12.26 -10.59
N GLY A 87 9.37 11.13 -10.80
CA GLY A 87 9.60 10.23 -11.95
C GLY A 87 10.87 9.38 -11.85
N ILE A 88 11.46 9.22 -10.65
CA ILE A 88 12.55 8.28 -10.39
C ILE A 88 12.06 6.85 -10.59
N ALA A 89 10.84 6.57 -10.12
CA ALA A 89 10.10 5.35 -10.42
C ALA A 89 8.71 5.71 -10.96
N ASP A 90 8.11 4.82 -11.74
CA ASP A 90 6.81 5.07 -12.37
C ASP A 90 5.63 4.64 -11.47
N LEU A 91 5.79 3.55 -10.72
CA LEU A 91 4.88 3.12 -9.66
C LEU A 91 5.69 2.77 -8.42
N THR A 92 5.27 3.28 -7.26
CA THR A 92 5.95 3.01 -5.99
C THR A 92 4.99 2.48 -4.94
N TYR A 93 5.54 1.60 -4.08
CA TYR A 93 4.92 1.16 -2.84
C TYR A 93 5.29 2.13 -1.72
N ILE A 94 4.30 2.77 -1.12
CA ILE A 94 4.51 3.76 -0.07
C ILE A 94 3.87 3.33 1.26
N ASN A 95 4.49 3.75 2.36
CA ASN A 95 3.88 3.87 3.68
C ASN A 95 3.62 5.35 3.94
N PRO A 96 2.37 5.85 3.83
CA PRO A 96 2.06 7.27 4.06
C PRO A 96 2.47 7.76 5.45
N GLY A 97 2.39 6.89 6.46
CA GLY A 97 2.78 7.19 7.83
C GLY A 97 4.29 7.36 8.05
N TYR A 98 5.13 7.11 7.04
CA TYR A 98 6.55 7.46 7.06
C TYR A 98 6.80 8.97 6.87
N GLN A 99 5.79 9.73 6.49
CA GLN A 99 5.87 11.19 6.31
C GLN A 99 4.86 11.88 7.27
N PRO A 100 5.21 12.06 8.56
CA PRO A 100 4.30 12.57 9.58
C PRO A 100 3.61 13.86 9.17
N GLY A 101 2.28 13.91 9.33
CA GLY A 101 1.45 15.08 9.03
C GLY A 101 1.18 15.36 7.56
N ARG A 102 1.80 14.63 6.62
CA ARG A 102 1.58 14.85 5.18
C ARG A 102 0.27 14.23 4.68
N PHE A 103 -0.14 13.10 5.26
CA PHE A 103 -1.30 12.31 4.82
C PHE A 103 -2.28 12.05 5.97
N PRO A 104 -2.91 13.11 6.54
CA PRO A 104 -3.78 12.96 7.69
C PRO A 104 -5.07 12.17 7.40
N ILE A 105 -5.57 12.15 6.16
CA ILE A 105 -6.83 11.47 5.86
C ILE A 105 -6.63 9.95 5.94
N ILE A 106 -5.68 9.40 5.19
CA ILE A 106 -5.44 7.94 5.15
C ILE A 106 -5.02 7.39 6.52
N ALA A 107 -4.40 8.22 7.37
CA ALA A 107 -4.00 7.85 8.73
C ALA A 107 -5.18 7.40 9.62
N ALA A 108 -6.44 7.69 9.26
CA ALA A 108 -7.60 7.10 9.91
C ALA A 108 -7.53 5.57 10.01
N GLY A 109 -7.05 4.93 8.93
CA GLY A 109 -6.91 3.47 8.88
C GLY A 109 -5.89 2.90 9.85
N GLU A 110 -5.00 3.73 10.42
CA GLU A 110 -3.95 3.33 11.33
C GLU A 110 -4.32 3.41 12.82
N LEU A 111 -5.53 3.91 13.11
CA LEU A 111 -6.00 4.01 14.49
C LEU A 111 -6.08 2.61 15.13
N PRO A 112 -5.52 2.43 16.33
CA PRO A 112 -5.55 1.16 17.03
C PRO A 112 -6.98 0.63 17.24
N PHE A 113 -7.13 -0.70 17.18
CA PHE A 113 -8.41 -1.38 17.36
C PHE A 113 -9.51 -0.94 16.39
N LEU A 114 -9.16 -0.53 15.18
CA LEU A 114 -10.12 -0.15 14.15
C LEU A 114 -10.40 -1.30 13.17
N MET A 115 -9.36 -2.02 12.76
CA MET A 115 -9.44 -3.11 11.77
C MET A 115 -9.04 -4.45 12.37
N SER A 116 -9.80 -5.51 12.04
CA SER A 116 -9.60 -6.87 12.55
C SER A 116 -8.83 -7.78 11.60
N ASN A 117 -8.75 -7.46 10.30
CA ASN A 117 -8.05 -8.25 9.29
C ASN A 117 -7.70 -7.43 8.05
N ALA A 118 -6.66 -7.83 7.34
CA ALA A 118 -6.18 -7.13 6.15
C ALA A 118 -7.05 -7.35 4.91
N LYS A 119 -7.64 -8.53 4.72
CA LYS A 119 -8.37 -8.86 3.48
C LYS A 119 -9.56 -7.93 3.30
N GLY A 120 -10.45 -7.90 4.27
CA GLY A 120 -11.58 -6.98 4.28
C GLY A 120 -11.16 -5.51 4.48
N GLY A 121 -10.16 -5.28 5.35
CA GLY A 121 -9.63 -3.94 5.65
C GLY A 121 -9.06 -3.24 4.42
N SER A 122 -8.36 -3.95 3.54
CA SER A 122 -7.81 -3.38 2.31
C SER A 122 -8.90 -2.99 1.31
N ILE A 123 -9.93 -3.83 1.14
CA ILE A 123 -11.08 -3.49 0.29
C ILE A 123 -11.80 -2.25 0.84
N ALA A 124 -12.02 -2.21 2.15
CA ALA A 124 -12.70 -1.10 2.83
C ALA A 124 -11.88 0.20 2.74
N LEU A 125 -10.58 0.12 3.03
CA LEU A 125 -9.68 1.27 2.97
C LEU A 125 -9.60 1.84 1.54
N ASP A 126 -9.42 0.99 0.53
CA ASP A 126 -9.33 1.44 -0.87
C ASP A 126 -10.63 2.12 -1.30
N ALA A 127 -11.78 1.50 -1.07
CA ALA A 127 -13.08 2.03 -1.44
C ALA A 127 -13.39 3.38 -0.77
N TRP A 128 -12.99 3.52 0.49
CA TRP A 128 -13.15 4.75 1.25
C TRP A 128 -12.15 5.82 0.81
N TYR A 129 -10.84 5.50 0.80
CA TYR A 129 -9.79 6.46 0.58
C TYR A 129 -9.75 7.01 -0.85
N ARG A 130 -10.15 6.23 -1.83
CA ARG A 130 -10.28 6.64 -3.24
C ARG A 130 -11.09 7.92 -3.43
N LYS A 131 -12.02 8.20 -2.53
CA LYS A 131 -12.83 9.45 -2.53
C LYS A 131 -12.02 10.69 -2.13
N TYR A 132 -10.90 10.50 -1.44
CA TYR A 132 -10.09 11.57 -0.86
C TYR A 132 -8.66 11.65 -1.43
N ALA A 133 -8.22 10.62 -2.10
CA ALA A 133 -6.84 10.49 -2.57
C ALA A 133 -6.36 11.67 -3.42
N ALA A 134 -7.20 12.16 -4.34
CA ALA A 134 -6.86 13.33 -5.18
C ALA A 134 -6.67 14.63 -4.37
N LYS A 135 -7.27 14.72 -3.17
CA LYS A 135 -7.10 15.87 -2.27
C LYS A 135 -5.77 15.80 -1.51
N GLU A 136 -5.37 14.61 -1.10
CA GLU A 136 -4.23 14.39 -0.22
C GLU A 136 -2.95 14.03 -0.99
N MET A 137 -3.07 13.19 -2.01
CA MET A 137 -1.95 12.73 -2.86
C MET A 137 -1.97 13.38 -4.25
N LYS A 138 -2.15 14.72 -4.28
CA LYS A 138 -2.36 15.49 -5.52
C LYS A 138 -1.17 15.49 -6.49
N ASP A 139 0.04 15.18 -6.00
CA ASP A 139 1.27 15.23 -6.78
C ASP A 139 1.55 13.90 -7.51
N VAL A 140 0.72 12.87 -7.27
CA VAL A 140 0.81 11.55 -7.89
C VAL A 140 -0.58 11.05 -8.30
N LYS A 141 -0.62 10.07 -9.20
CA LYS A 141 -1.88 9.35 -9.44
C LYS A 141 -2.01 8.23 -8.42
N PHE A 142 -3.00 8.33 -7.55
CA PHE A 142 -3.37 7.23 -6.66
C PHE A 142 -3.82 6.01 -7.46
N CYS A 143 -3.27 4.86 -7.16
CA CYS A 143 -3.64 3.59 -7.79
C CYS A 143 -4.55 2.77 -6.87
N LEU A 144 -4.05 2.32 -5.75
CA LEU A 144 -4.82 1.56 -4.77
C LEU A 144 -4.23 1.71 -3.35
N ALA A 145 -5.05 1.44 -2.34
CA ALA A 145 -4.62 1.39 -0.94
C ALA A 145 -4.92 0.04 -0.30
N PHE A 146 -4.09 -0.36 0.64
CA PHE A 146 -4.23 -1.63 1.36
C PHE A 146 -3.55 -1.57 2.73
N VAL A 147 -3.73 -2.60 3.55
CA VAL A 147 -3.13 -2.76 4.87
C VAL A 147 -2.48 -4.14 5.02
N HIS A 148 -1.53 -4.28 5.94
CA HIS A 148 -1.11 -5.60 6.42
C HIS A 148 -2.08 -6.15 7.47
N ASP A 149 -2.03 -7.45 7.75
CA ASP A 149 -2.82 -8.05 8.84
C ASP A 149 -2.39 -7.48 10.20
N PRO A 150 -3.30 -7.38 11.18
CA PRO A 150 -2.99 -6.67 12.42
C PRO A 150 -1.69 -7.11 13.08
N GLY A 151 -0.87 -6.12 13.39
CA GLY A 151 0.39 -6.27 14.07
C GLY A 151 0.29 -5.96 15.57
N SER A 152 1.40 -6.20 16.26
CA SER A 152 1.51 -5.98 17.71
C SER A 152 2.89 -5.42 18.09
N ILE A 153 3.17 -5.37 19.38
CA ILE A 153 4.47 -4.99 19.91
C ILE A 153 5.34 -6.23 20.17
N HIS A 154 6.60 -6.14 19.76
CA HIS A 154 7.64 -7.15 19.97
C HIS A 154 8.82 -6.52 20.69
N SER A 155 9.25 -7.10 21.82
CA SER A 155 10.25 -6.52 22.69
C SER A 155 11.45 -7.46 22.90
N SER A 156 12.63 -6.87 23.00
CA SER A 156 13.87 -7.60 23.34
C SER A 156 14.06 -7.79 24.84
N SER A 157 13.54 -6.87 25.68
CA SER A 157 13.96 -6.74 27.06
C SER A 157 12.92 -7.20 28.10
N LYS A 158 11.64 -6.94 27.87
CA LYS A 158 10.55 -7.26 28.83
C LYS A 158 9.20 -7.42 28.13
N LYS A 159 8.24 -8.04 28.83
CA LYS A 159 6.84 -8.05 28.42
C LYS A 159 6.25 -6.64 28.46
N VAL A 160 5.37 -6.37 27.52
CA VAL A 160 4.57 -5.13 27.45
C VAL A 160 3.09 -5.54 27.50
N ALA A 161 2.56 -5.74 28.71
CA ALA A 161 1.20 -6.23 28.91
C ALA A 161 0.16 -5.10 29.08
N VAL A 162 0.58 -3.97 29.61
CA VAL A 162 -0.26 -2.77 29.82
C VAL A 162 0.40 -1.52 29.22
N PRO A 163 -0.38 -0.48 28.90
CA PRO A 163 0.17 0.77 28.35
C PRO A 163 1.30 1.39 29.18
N ALA A 164 1.23 1.27 30.51
CA ALA A 164 2.23 1.79 31.44
C ALA A 164 3.63 1.17 31.25
N ASP A 165 3.71 -0.05 30.71
CA ASP A 165 4.99 -0.72 30.43
C ASP A 165 5.81 -0.02 29.35
N ILE A 166 5.18 0.80 28.52
CA ILE A 166 5.81 1.59 27.45
C ILE A 166 6.68 2.71 28.03
N LYS A 167 6.35 3.19 29.24
CA LYS A 167 7.05 4.32 29.85
C LYS A 167 8.56 4.08 29.94
N GLY A 168 9.34 5.03 29.38
CA GLY A 168 10.79 5.00 29.36
C GLY A 168 11.43 4.05 28.35
N MET A 169 10.66 3.27 27.58
CA MET A 169 11.19 2.42 26.51
C MET A 169 11.47 3.27 25.25
N LYS A 170 12.54 2.90 24.57
CA LYS A 170 12.81 3.36 23.19
C LYS A 170 12.13 2.41 22.23
N ILE A 171 11.17 2.88 21.45
CA ILE A 171 10.36 2.02 20.59
C ILE A 171 10.38 2.52 19.17
N ARG A 172 10.66 1.61 18.23
CA ARG A 172 10.46 1.91 16.81
C ARG A 172 8.97 1.73 16.47
N PRO A 173 8.24 2.81 16.15
CA PRO A 173 6.86 2.73 15.70
C PRO A 173 6.77 2.29 14.23
N ALA A 174 5.63 1.68 13.84
CA ALA A 174 5.42 1.27 12.45
C ALA A 174 5.18 2.46 11.51
N GLN A 175 4.55 3.51 12.03
CA GLN A 175 4.15 4.71 11.31
C GLN A 175 3.82 5.86 12.31
N ALA A 176 3.46 7.05 11.79
CA ALA A 176 3.27 8.25 12.59
C ALA A 176 2.21 8.11 13.70
N THR A 177 1.08 7.44 13.44
CA THR A 177 0.01 7.25 14.44
C THR A 177 0.51 6.44 15.65
N ILE A 178 1.32 5.40 15.42
CA ILE A 178 1.92 4.61 16.51
C ILE A 178 3.08 5.38 17.17
N ALA A 179 3.79 6.26 16.45
CA ALA A 179 4.78 7.16 17.07
C ALA A 179 4.13 8.10 18.09
N GLU A 180 2.94 8.60 17.76
CA GLU A 180 2.14 9.40 18.68
C GLU A 180 1.68 8.60 19.90
N LEU A 181 1.25 7.34 19.69
CA LEU A 181 0.91 6.44 20.80
C LEU A 181 2.09 6.24 21.75
N VAL A 182 3.27 5.92 21.21
CA VAL A 182 4.49 5.72 22.02
C VAL A 182 4.78 6.96 22.87
N THR A 183 4.69 8.14 22.28
CA THR A 183 4.91 9.42 22.99
C THR A 183 3.83 9.68 24.06
N LEU A 184 2.56 9.43 23.74
CA LEU A 184 1.44 9.57 24.67
C LEU A 184 1.60 8.70 25.91
N LEU A 185 2.18 7.50 25.76
CA LEU A 185 2.43 6.55 26.83
C LEU A 185 3.76 6.77 27.57
N GLY A 186 4.48 7.84 27.27
CA GLY A 186 5.74 8.20 27.94
C GLY A 186 6.95 7.38 27.48
N GLY A 187 6.87 6.75 26.32
CA GLY A 187 7.98 6.15 25.62
C GLY A 187 8.70 7.15 24.72
N THR A 188 9.89 6.78 24.26
CA THR A 188 10.64 7.53 23.24
C THR A 188 10.45 6.85 21.89
N ASN A 189 9.84 7.54 20.91
CA ASN A 189 9.76 6.99 19.57
C ASN A 189 11.11 7.17 18.85
N VAL A 190 11.58 6.09 18.21
CA VAL A 190 12.82 6.05 17.44
C VAL A 190 12.50 5.77 16.00
N GLN A 191 12.64 6.78 15.16
CA GLN A 191 12.29 6.67 13.73
C GLN A 191 13.23 5.71 13.00
N GLY A 192 12.65 4.86 12.18
CA GLY A 192 13.37 3.92 11.32
C GLY A 192 12.42 3.22 10.35
N SER A 193 12.87 2.97 9.14
CA SER A 193 12.12 2.18 8.16
C SER A 193 12.13 0.70 8.51
N ALA A 194 11.19 -0.08 7.95
CA ALA A 194 11.13 -1.52 8.24
C ALA A 194 12.46 -2.27 7.94
N PRO A 195 13.19 -2.00 6.86
CA PRO A 195 14.50 -2.62 6.63
C PRO A 195 15.57 -2.35 7.68
N GLU A 196 15.44 -1.26 8.46
CA GLU A 196 16.44 -0.84 9.46
C GLU A 196 16.17 -1.43 10.86
N VAL A 197 14.97 -1.98 11.08
CA VAL A 197 14.48 -2.35 12.42
C VAL A 197 15.37 -3.36 13.14
N ARG A 198 15.83 -4.40 12.45
CA ARG A 198 16.71 -5.40 13.06
C ARG A 198 17.97 -4.76 13.61
N ASP A 199 18.64 -3.94 12.81
CA ASP A 199 19.85 -3.23 13.21
C ASP A 199 19.62 -2.30 14.40
N MET A 200 18.46 -1.61 14.44
CA MET A 200 18.10 -0.73 15.55
C MET A 200 17.94 -1.49 16.86
N LEU A 201 17.33 -2.67 16.84
CA LEU A 201 17.17 -3.53 18.02
C LEU A 201 18.51 -4.16 18.43
N GLU A 202 19.29 -4.67 17.48
CA GLU A 202 20.60 -5.29 17.73
C GLU A 202 21.61 -4.31 18.34
N LYS A 203 21.57 -3.03 17.90
CA LYS A 203 22.41 -1.95 18.41
C LYS A 203 21.81 -1.23 19.64
N HIS A 204 20.71 -1.72 20.21
CA HIS A 204 20.00 -1.12 21.33
C HIS A 204 19.57 0.36 21.11
N VAL A 205 19.39 0.76 19.86
CA VAL A 205 18.77 2.05 19.48
C VAL A 205 17.28 2.00 19.83
N ALA A 206 16.64 0.84 19.70
CA ALA A 206 15.29 0.57 20.15
C ALA A 206 15.27 -0.65 21.09
N ASP A 207 14.33 -0.67 22.06
CA ASP A 207 14.08 -1.77 23.01
C ASP A 207 12.94 -2.67 22.52
N ALA A 208 12.04 -2.11 21.68
CA ALA A 208 10.88 -2.79 21.13
C ALA A 208 10.46 -2.19 19.78
N VAL A 209 9.61 -2.92 19.07
CA VAL A 209 9.11 -2.53 17.76
C VAL A 209 7.62 -2.88 17.64
N PHE A 210 6.86 -2.02 16.95
CA PHE A 210 5.56 -2.39 16.41
C PHE A 210 5.75 -2.96 15.01
N PHE A 211 5.33 -4.23 14.83
CA PHE A 211 5.53 -4.96 13.57
C PHE A 211 4.44 -6.02 13.34
N PRO A 212 4.14 -6.41 12.09
CA PRO A 212 3.28 -7.55 11.82
C PRO A 212 4.07 -8.88 11.91
N TRP A 213 3.38 -9.97 12.19
CA TRP A 213 3.93 -11.22 12.70
C TRP A 213 4.85 -11.99 11.76
N GLY A 214 4.44 -12.22 10.51
CA GLY A 214 5.27 -12.92 9.53
C GLY A 214 6.50 -12.12 9.15
N SER A 215 6.34 -10.80 9.12
CA SER A 215 7.41 -9.85 8.84
C SER A 215 8.45 -9.80 9.96
N VAL A 216 8.10 -10.11 11.23
CA VAL A 216 9.09 -10.29 12.32
C VAL A 216 10.12 -11.35 11.93
N LEU A 217 9.66 -12.49 11.39
CA LEU A 217 10.53 -13.56 10.92
C LEU A 217 11.33 -13.16 9.65
N LEU A 218 10.65 -12.56 8.69
CA LEU A 218 11.24 -12.21 7.39
C LEU A 218 12.39 -11.22 7.52
N PHE A 219 12.23 -10.21 8.38
CA PHE A 219 13.27 -9.20 8.63
C PHE A 219 14.29 -9.62 9.69
N GLY A 220 14.18 -10.86 10.23
CA GLY A 220 15.09 -11.38 11.25
C GLY A 220 14.98 -10.67 12.58
N ILE A 221 13.83 -10.04 12.87
CA ILE A 221 13.52 -9.34 14.12
C ILE A 221 13.37 -10.35 15.26
N ASP A 222 12.88 -11.56 14.96
CA ASP A 222 12.82 -12.70 15.88
C ASP A 222 14.17 -12.99 16.57
N LYS A 223 15.28 -12.79 15.88
CA LYS A 223 16.62 -13.05 16.42
C LYS A 223 17.07 -12.05 17.48
N VAL A 224 16.40 -10.93 17.60
CA VAL A 224 16.73 -9.81 18.49
C VAL A 224 15.58 -9.38 19.40
N THR A 225 14.45 -10.12 19.34
CA THR A 225 13.29 -9.94 20.23
C THR A 225 12.92 -11.26 20.89
N LYS A 226 12.26 -11.19 22.05
CA LYS A 226 11.89 -12.38 22.85
C LYS A 226 10.41 -12.39 23.24
N TYR A 227 9.84 -11.23 23.51
CA TYR A 227 8.49 -11.08 24.06
C TYR A 227 7.56 -10.51 23.02
N HIS A 228 6.42 -11.17 22.78
CA HIS A 228 5.49 -10.84 21.72
C HIS A 228 4.06 -10.83 22.28
N MET A 229 3.43 -9.66 22.35
CA MET A 229 2.07 -9.53 22.82
C MET A 229 1.09 -10.00 21.74
N ASP A 230 0.26 -11.01 22.03
CA ASP A 230 -0.74 -11.52 21.08
C ASP A 230 -2.04 -10.68 21.14
N VAL A 231 -1.97 -9.50 20.54
CA VAL A 231 -3.12 -8.58 20.42
C VAL A 231 -3.14 -7.97 19.03
N PRO A 232 -4.25 -8.04 18.27
CA PRO A 232 -4.39 -7.36 16.99
C PRO A 232 -4.58 -5.85 17.24
N LEU A 233 -3.46 -5.15 17.48
CA LEU A 233 -3.48 -3.80 18.01
C LEU A 233 -3.64 -2.74 16.91
N TYR A 234 -2.95 -2.88 15.79
CA TYR A 234 -2.91 -1.86 14.73
C TYR A 234 -2.69 -2.48 13.35
N VAL A 235 -3.01 -1.71 12.34
CA VAL A 235 -2.54 -1.95 10.96
C VAL A 235 -1.75 -0.73 10.48
N THR A 236 -0.91 -0.92 9.46
CA THR A 236 -0.31 0.19 8.71
C THR A 236 -1.01 0.33 7.39
N THR A 237 -1.30 1.55 6.98
CA THR A 237 -1.85 1.85 5.66
C THR A 237 -0.72 1.95 4.63
N PHE A 238 -0.96 1.41 3.45
CA PHE A 238 -0.06 1.48 2.31
C PHE A 238 -0.81 1.91 1.07
N ALA A 239 -0.08 2.41 0.08
CA ALA A 239 -0.64 2.66 -1.23
C ALA A 239 0.36 2.33 -2.35
N PHE A 240 -0.19 2.03 -3.53
CA PHE A 240 0.53 2.17 -4.79
C PHE A 240 0.18 3.52 -5.38
N VAL A 241 1.21 4.27 -5.73
CA VAL A 241 1.08 5.57 -6.37
C VAL A 241 1.88 5.61 -7.66
N PHE A 242 1.33 6.26 -8.68
CA PHE A 242 1.88 6.30 -10.02
C PHE A 242 2.34 7.72 -10.39
N ASN A 243 3.43 7.85 -11.13
CA ASN A 243 3.88 9.13 -11.65
C ASN A 243 2.86 9.73 -12.63
N ILE A 244 2.35 10.92 -12.33
CA ILE A 244 1.33 11.60 -13.16
C ILE A 244 1.86 11.83 -14.58
N ALA A 245 3.09 12.34 -14.72
CA ALA A 245 3.65 12.69 -16.02
C ALA A 245 3.82 11.45 -16.92
N LYS A 246 4.19 10.31 -16.35
CA LYS A 246 4.25 9.04 -17.07
C LYS A 246 2.87 8.58 -17.51
N TYR A 247 1.87 8.64 -16.62
CA TYR A 247 0.50 8.29 -16.94
C TYR A 247 -0.09 9.19 -18.04
N GLU A 248 0.17 10.51 -17.97
CA GLU A 248 -0.37 11.45 -18.96
C GLU A 248 0.21 11.24 -20.36
N GLN A 249 1.42 10.69 -20.49
CA GLN A 249 2.02 10.33 -21.78
C GLN A 249 1.39 9.10 -22.45
N MET A 250 0.59 8.32 -21.72
CA MET A 250 -0.04 7.10 -22.22
C MET A 250 -1.25 7.42 -23.11
N SER A 251 -1.50 6.56 -24.08
CA SER A 251 -2.73 6.61 -24.89
C SER A 251 -3.97 6.33 -24.04
N ALA A 252 -5.15 6.61 -24.58
CA ALA A 252 -6.42 6.33 -23.89
C ALA A 252 -6.59 4.83 -23.58
N SER A 253 -6.14 3.94 -24.49
CA SER A 253 -6.16 2.49 -24.30
C SER A 253 -5.24 2.07 -23.16
N GLN A 254 -4.01 2.59 -23.11
CA GLN A 254 -3.04 2.30 -22.06
C GLN A 254 -3.48 2.86 -20.70
N LYS A 255 -4.01 4.08 -20.65
CA LYS A 255 -4.60 4.65 -19.42
C LYS A 255 -5.72 3.77 -18.88
N LYS A 256 -6.59 3.27 -19.76
CA LYS A 256 -7.66 2.35 -19.37
C LYS A 256 -7.11 1.05 -18.76
N VAL A 257 -6.02 0.49 -19.31
CA VAL A 257 -5.36 -0.69 -18.73
C VAL A 257 -4.87 -0.38 -17.33
N ILE A 258 -4.12 0.72 -17.12
CA ILE A 258 -3.66 1.12 -15.78
C ILE A 258 -4.83 1.32 -14.83
N ASP A 259 -5.90 2.02 -15.25
CA ASP A 259 -7.07 2.29 -14.41
C ASP A 259 -7.78 0.99 -13.98
N ASN A 260 -7.88 0.01 -14.88
CA ASN A 260 -8.44 -1.31 -14.57
C ASN A 260 -7.59 -2.11 -13.58
N HIS A 261 -6.31 -1.77 -13.42
CA HIS A 261 -5.38 -2.38 -12.46
C HIS A 261 -5.20 -1.54 -11.18
N CYS A 262 -5.85 -0.39 -11.11
CA CYS A 262 -5.87 0.49 -9.95
C CYS A 262 -7.25 0.45 -9.27
N THR A 263 -7.66 -0.69 -8.76
CA THR A 263 -9.01 -0.96 -8.23
C THR A 263 -8.97 -1.65 -6.87
N GLY A 264 -10.08 -1.64 -6.13
CA GLY A 264 -10.23 -2.37 -4.86
C GLY A 264 -10.06 -3.89 -5.02
N GLU A 265 -10.38 -4.46 -6.19
CA GLU A 265 -10.11 -5.87 -6.48
C GLU A 265 -8.59 -6.15 -6.50
N TRP A 266 -7.82 -5.25 -7.13
CA TRP A 266 -6.36 -5.34 -7.11
C TRP A 266 -5.78 -5.07 -5.73
N ALA A 267 -6.37 -4.16 -4.93
CA ALA A 267 -5.98 -3.98 -3.54
C ALA A 267 -6.12 -5.28 -2.74
N ALA A 268 -7.22 -6.02 -2.93
CA ALA A 268 -7.43 -7.33 -2.31
C ALA A 268 -6.43 -8.40 -2.80
N LYS A 269 -6.12 -8.42 -4.10
CA LYS A 269 -5.11 -9.34 -4.69
C LYS A 269 -3.71 -9.08 -4.12
N VAL A 270 -3.34 -7.83 -3.91
CA VAL A 270 -2.05 -7.44 -3.32
C VAL A 270 -1.99 -7.80 -1.84
N ALA A 271 -3.05 -7.49 -1.08
CA ALA A 271 -3.08 -7.68 0.36
C ALA A 271 -3.27 -9.14 0.79
N GLY A 272 -4.02 -9.95 0.03
CA GLY A 272 -4.42 -11.30 0.42
C GLY A 272 -3.26 -12.23 0.76
N PRO A 273 -2.30 -12.46 -0.14
CA PRO A 273 -1.14 -13.31 0.13
C PRO A 273 -0.28 -12.80 1.28
N TRP A 274 -0.19 -11.48 1.43
CA TRP A 274 0.54 -10.89 2.54
C TRP A 274 -0.20 -11.07 3.87
N ALA A 275 -1.53 -10.93 3.91
CA ALA A 275 -2.32 -11.20 5.10
C ALA A 275 -2.13 -12.65 5.59
N ASP A 276 -2.18 -13.63 4.68
CA ASP A 276 -1.96 -15.03 5.01
C ASP A 276 -0.53 -15.28 5.53
N PHE A 277 0.46 -14.62 4.95
CA PHE A 277 1.84 -14.68 5.40
C PHE A 277 2.01 -14.13 6.82
N GLU A 278 1.40 -12.98 7.13
CA GLU A 278 1.46 -12.38 8.46
C GLU A 278 0.76 -13.24 9.51
N HIS A 279 -0.44 -13.73 9.21
CA HIS A 279 -1.20 -14.60 10.09
C HIS A 279 -0.42 -15.86 10.47
N ASN A 280 0.20 -16.52 9.50
CA ASN A 280 1.03 -17.71 9.72
C ASN A 280 2.29 -17.43 10.56
N GLY A 281 2.69 -16.20 10.73
CA GLY A 281 3.83 -15.80 11.54
C GLY A 281 3.63 -16.03 13.04
N ILE A 282 2.39 -15.89 13.53
CA ILE A 282 2.04 -16.08 14.94
C ILE A 282 2.36 -17.51 15.38
N ASP A 283 1.87 -18.51 14.65
CA ASP A 283 2.07 -19.93 14.99
C ASP A 283 3.56 -20.32 14.93
N LYS A 284 4.29 -19.77 13.96
CA LYS A 284 5.73 -19.99 13.85
C LYS A 284 6.49 -19.45 15.05
N LEU A 285 6.14 -18.24 15.53
CA LEU A 285 6.78 -17.66 16.71
C LEU A 285 6.37 -18.40 18.00
N LYS A 286 5.11 -18.84 18.12
CA LYS A 286 4.65 -19.69 19.23
C LYS A 286 5.40 -21.01 19.32
N ALA A 287 5.77 -21.59 18.18
CA ALA A 287 6.53 -22.85 18.10
C ALA A 287 8.04 -22.69 18.26
N ALA A 288 8.57 -21.47 18.13
CA ALA A 288 10.00 -21.21 18.13
C ALA A 288 10.55 -21.17 19.57
N ALA A 289 11.66 -21.90 19.82
CA ALA A 289 12.35 -21.87 21.11
C ALA A 289 12.93 -20.47 21.41
N GLY A 290 12.82 -20.05 22.67
CA GLY A 290 13.37 -18.76 23.13
C GLY A 290 12.43 -17.56 22.94
N HIS A 291 11.25 -17.78 22.35
CA HIS A 291 10.21 -16.75 22.23
C HIS A 291 9.07 -16.98 23.22
N GLU A 292 8.51 -15.89 23.68
CA GLU A 292 7.32 -15.91 24.53
C GLU A 292 6.23 -15.07 23.86
N VAL A 293 5.29 -15.74 23.19
CA VAL A 293 4.06 -15.15 22.70
C VAL A 293 3.00 -15.26 23.78
N TYR A 294 2.47 -14.15 24.25
CA TYR A 294 1.60 -14.10 25.42
C TYR A 294 0.32 -13.30 25.15
N ASP A 295 -0.77 -13.83 25.68
CA ASP A 295 -2.06 -13.14 25.77
C ASP A 295 -2.06 -12.13 26.91
N ILE A 296 -2.94 -11.14 26.82
CA ILE A 296 -3.25 -10.21 27.91
C ILE A 296 -4.67 -10.46 28.41
N THR A 297 -4.93 -10.09 29.66
CA THR A 297 -6.26 -10.23 30.23
C THR A 297 -7.26 -9.24 29.62
N PRO A 298 -8.58 -9.50 29.70
CA PRO A 298 -9.60 -8.54 29.26
C PRO A 298 -9.47 -7.17 29.94
N ALA A 299 -9.05 -7.11 31.21
CA ALA A 299 -8.79 -5.86 31.90
C ALA A 299 -7.62 -5.08 31.27
N GLN A 300 -6.52 -5.74 30.98
CA GLN A 300 -5.36 -5.14 30.32
C GLN A 300 -5.72 -4.67 28.89
N LEU A 301 -6.51 -5.44 28.15
CA LEU A 301 -7.01 -5.02 26.83
C LEU A 301 -7.88 -3.76 26.94
N ALA A 302 -8.73 -3.67 27.97
CA ALA A 302 -9.53 -2.47 28.22
C ALA A 302 -8.66 -1.24 28.54
N GLU A 303 -7.56 -1.42 29.28
CA GLU A 303 -6.57 -0.36 29.51
C GLU A 303 -5.94 0.12 28.20
N TRP A 304 -5.55 -0.79 27.29
CA TRP A 304 -5.02 -0.45 25.98
C TRP A 304 -6.04 0.34 25.14
N LYS A 305 -7.31 -0.13 25.06
CA LYS A 305 -8.37 0.58 24.33
C LYS A 305 -8.59 2.00 24.90
N LYS A 306 -8.57 2.16 26.22
CA LYS A 306 -8.68 3.47 26.86
C LYS A 306 -7.48 4.38 26.56
N ALA A 307 -6.28 3.83 26.60
CA ALA A 307 -5.03 4.59 26.38
C ALA A 307 -4.86 5.04 24.92
N THR A 308 -5.42 4.31 23.96
CA THR A 308 -5.37 4.66 22.53
C THR A 308 -6.49 5.62 22.10
N ALA A 309 -7.57 5.76 22.85
CA ALA A 309 -8.71 6.59 22.49
C ALA A 309 -8.38 8.06 22.13
N PRO A 310 -7.40 8.75 22.77
CA PRO A 310 -7.04 10.11 22.41
C PRO A 310 -6.50 10.28 20.98
N LEU A 311 -6.03 9.21 20.34
CA LEU A 311 -5.49 9.27 18.98
C LEU A 311 -6.56 9.60 17.94
N GLU A 312 -7.83 9.17 18.14
CA GLU A 312 -8.93 9.54 17.23
C GLU A 312 -9.19 11.06 17.24
N ALA A 313 -9.15 11.68 18.39
CA ALA A 313 -9.30 13.14 18.52
C ALA A 313 -8.14 13.89 17.84
N LYS A 314 -6.93 13.40 18.01
CA LYS A 314 -5.72 13.98 17.37
C LYS A 314 -5.75 13.83 15.86
N TRP A 315 -6.16 12.66 15.36
CA TRP A 315 -6.40 12.44 13.94
C TRP A 315 -7.46 13.44 13.40
N ALA A 316 -8.57 13.63 14.13
CA ALA A 316 -9.63 14.54 13.74
C ALA A 316 -9.15 15.99 13.57
N GLU A 317 -8.22 16.46 14.41
CA GLU A 317 -7.59 17.78 14.25
C GLU A 317 -6.81 17.90 12.95
N GLY A 318 -6.08 16.85 12.56
CA GLY A 318 -5.35 16.78 11.29
C GLY A 318 -6.29 16.84 10.08
N VAL A 319 -7.38 16.07 10.11
CA VAL A 319 -8.39 16.01 9.04
C VAL A 319 -9.13 17.33 8.88
N LYS A 320 -9.51 18.01 9.97
CA LYS A 320 -10.13 19.36 9.91
C LYS A 320 -9.32 20.34 9.10
N LYS A 321 -7.99 20.29 9.18
CA LYS A 321 -7.09 21.18 8.40
C LYS A 321 -7.18 20.92 6.89
N THR A 322 -7.65 19.76 6.48
CA THR A 322 -7.90 19.45 5.05
C THR A 322 -9.25 19.99 4.54
N GLY A 323 -10.06 20.56 5.43
CA GLY A 323 -11.42 21.03 5.13
C GLY A 323 -12.49 19.92 5.07
N LEU A 324 -12.17 18.74 5.60
CA LEU A 324 -13.14 17.64 5.76
C LEU A 324 -13.73 17.63 7.17
N ASP A 325 -14.94 17.12 7.28
CA ASP A 325 -15.57 16.79 8.56
C ASP A 325 -15.02 15.45 9.05
N PRO A 326 -14.31 15.40 10.20
CA PRO A 326 -13.71 14.16 10.67
C PRO A 326 -14.76 13.12 11.12
N GLU A 327 -15.90 13.53 11.67
CA GLU A 327 -16.95 12.61 12.11
C GLU A 327 -17.59 11.89 10.91
N LEU A 328 -17.93 12.65 9.87
CA LEU A 328 -18.46 12.07 8.62
C LEU A 328 -17.42 11.21 7.93
N THR A 329 -16.16 11.65 7.93
CA THR A 329 -15.04 10.91 7.31
C THR A 329 -14.79 9.58 8.03
N MET A 330 -14.76 9.55 9.35
CA MET A 330 -14.63 8.34 10.16
C MET A 330 -15.86 7.44 10.04
N LYS A 331 -17.05 8.00 10.10
CA LYS A 331 -18.29 7.23 9.91
C LYS A 331 -18.32 6.50 8.57
N ALA A 332 -17.85 7.14 7.51
CA ALA A 332 -17.77 6.53 6.20
C ALA A 332 -16.74 5.37 6.17
N LEU A 333 -15.58 5.50 6.83
CA LEU A 333 -14.60 4.42 6.94
C LEU A 333 -15.18 3.25 7.74
N LYS A 334 -15.74 3.50 8.92
CA LYS A 334 -16.36 2.46 9.77
C LYS A 334 -17.46 1.70 9.02
N ALA A 335 -18.26 2.38 8.18
CA ALA A 335 -19.30 1.74 7.36
C ALA A 335 -18.69 0.78 6.31
N GLU A 336 -17.60 1.17 5.64
CA GLU A 336 -16.91 0.28 4.70
C GLU A 336 -16.25 -0.91 5.42
N LEU A 337 -15.68 -0.71 6.61
CA LEU A 337 -15.11 -1.80 7.42
C LEU A 337 -16.16 -2.83 7.84
N ILE A 338 -17.33 -2.38 8.29
CA ILE A 338 -18.47 -3.26 8.65
C ILE A 338 -18.93 -4.06 7.41
N LYS A 339 -19.13 -3.37 6.28
CA LYS A 339 -19.56 -3.97 5.01
C LYS A 339 -18.59 -5.08 4.55
N ASN A 340 -17.30 -4.89 4.77
CA ASN A 340 -16.25 -5.82 4.37
C ASN A 340 -15.81 -6.78 5.51
N LYS A 341 -16.55 -6.85 6.62
CA LYS A 341 -16.31 -7.76 7.77
C LYS A 341 -14.88 -7.62 8.33
N SER A 342 -14.40 -6.39 8.43
CA SER A 342 -13.05 -6.05 8.90
C SER A 342 -13.04 -5.01 10.03
N ALA A 343 -14.20 -4.60 10.54
CA ALA A 343 -14.26 -3.82 11.78
C ALA A 343 -13.79 -4.67 12.96
N TYR A 344 -13.09 -4.03 13.93
CA TYR A 344 -12.59 -4.64 15.15
C TYR A 344 -13.73 -4.82 16.18
#